data_04ee59aa76d673f43bb6d279d131e3e8
#
_entry.id   04ee59aa76d673f43bb6d279d131e3e8
#
_cell.length_a   1.000
_cell.length_b   1.000
_cell.length_c   1.000
_cell.angle_alpha   90.00
_cell.angle_beta   90.00
_cell.angle_gamma   90.00
#
_symmetry.space_group_name_H-M   'P 1'
#
loop_
_entity.id
_entity.type
_entity.pdbx_description
1 polymer ?
#
loop_
_entity_poly.entity_id
_entity_poly.type
_entity_poly.pdbx_seq_one_letter_code
_entity_poly.pdbx_strand_id
1 'polypeptide(L)'
;IIADYSQIELRVLAHLSQDSTMIEILKNKKSDIHSETASRIFNVAIGDVTSDMRRKAKEVNFGLIYGMEAFGLSKSLDIEQKEASQLIESYFSQFPEIKGFLDNIVLKATKDSFTETLIGRKRYIRELNSSNFQVKAAGKRIAMNAPIQGTAADIMKIAMIKVLHKIKELDQTQLLLQIHDEIIIETKNSLSSKVEKTIISEMEKAMKLDVPLFVNTKVSGSLANFNN
;
A
#
# COMPACT_ATOMS: atom_id res chain seq x y z
N ILE A 1 20.27 6.32 -7.91
CA ILE A 1 19.28 5.24 -8.06
C ILE A 1 18.14 5.54 -7.11
N ILE A 2 16.91 5.62 -7.65
CA ILE A 2 15.68 5.61 -6.85
C ILE A 2 15.10 4.21 -6.94
N ALA A 3 14.71 3.63 -5.80
CA ALA A 3 14.04 2.35 -5.73
C ALA A 3 12.76 2.50 -4.89
N ASP A 4 11.62 2.14 -5.47
CA ASP A 4 10.28 2.35 -4.97
C ASP A 4 9.49 1.04 -4.91
N TYR A 5 8.79 0.79 -3.81
CA TYR A 5 7.90 -0.36 -3.70
C TYR A 5 6.63 -0.16 -4.53
N SER A 6 6.34 -1.13 -5.38
CA SER A 6 5.09 -1.13 -6.14
C SER A 6 3.92 -1.51 -5.24
N GLN A 7 3.06 -0.53 -4.93
CA GLN A 7 1.77 -0.74 -4.24
C GLN A 7 1.88 -1.49 -2.91
N ILE A 8 2.86 -1.13 -2.08
CA ILE A 8 3.19 -1.86 -0.85
C ILE A 8 1.98 -2.01 0.09
N GLU A 9 1.16 -0.97 0.26
CA GLU A 9 0.01 -1.02 1.16
C GLU A 9 -1.07 -1.99 0.69
N LEU A 10 -1.32 -2.09 -0.64
CA LEU A 10 -2.24 -3.08 -1.20
C LEU A 10 -1.72 -4.51 -1.03
N ARG A 11 -0.40 -4.71 -1.13
CA ARG A 11 0.23 -6.02 -0.88
C ARG A 11 0.14 -6.41 0.59
N VAL A 12 0.35 -5.46 1.48
CA VAL A 12 0.16 -5.67 2.92
C VAL A 12 -1.30 -5.97 3.23
N LEU A 13 -2.26 -5.23 2.65
CA LEU A 13 -3.69 -5.48 2.81
C LEU A 13 -4.06 -6.90 2.34
N ALA A 14 -3.62 -7.31 1.15
CA ALA A 14 -3.88 -8.64 0.62
C ALA A 14 -3.37 -9.74 1.55
N HIS A 15 -2.14 -9.58 2.08
CA HIS A 15 -1.57 -10.51 3.03
C HIS A 15 -2.34 -10.55 4.36
N LEU A 16 -2.67 -9.38 4.93
CA LEU A 16 -3.35 -9.32 6.22
C LEU A 16 -4.81 -9.77 6.16
N SER A 17 -5.53 -9.46 5.07
CA SER A 17 -6.91 -9.86 4.87
C SER A 17 -7.06 -11.31 4.41
N GLN A 18 -6.01 -11.89 3.84
CA GLN A 18 -6.04 -13.21 3.19
C GLN A 18 -7.07 -13.29 2.04
N ASP A 19 -7.37 -12.15 1.40
CA ASP A 19 -8.27 -12.12 0.25
C ASP A 19 -7.63 -12.81 -0.95
N SER A 20 -8.20 -13.95 -1.32
CA SER A 20 -7.65 -14.83 -2.36
C SER A 20 -7.61 -14.15 -3.72
N THR A 21 -8.65 -13.36 -4.05
CA THR A 21 -8.73 -12.62 -5.32
C THR A 21 -7.65 -11.55 -5.40
N MET A 22 -7.47 -10.76 -4.36
CA MET A 22 -6.43 -9.72 -4.33
C MET A 22 -5.03 -10.33 -4.35
N ILE A 23 -4.82 -11.43 -3.62
CA ILE A 23 -3.55 -12.18 -3.62
C ILE A 23 -3.20 -12.67 -5.03
N GLU A 24 -4.16 -13.26 -5.74
CA GLU A 24 -3.95 -13.76 -7.10
C GLU A 24 -3.56 -12.65 -8.07
N ILE A 25 -4.28 -11.52 -8.05
CA ILE A 25 -3.97 -10.36 -8.88
C ILE A 25 -2.56 -9.84 -8.60
N LEU A 26 -2.19 -9.68 -7.32
CA LEU A 26 -0.93 -9.07 -6.91
C LEU A 26 0.29 -10.01 -7.03
N LYS A 27 0.09 -11.32 -7.24
CA LYS A 27 1.17 -12.25 -7.59
C LYS A 27 1.74 -12.00 -8.98
N ASN A 28 0.94 -11.49 -9.90
CA ASN A 28 1.39 -11.19 -11.25
C ASN A 28 2.02 -9.78 -11.32
N LYS A 29 3.33 -9.71 -11.58
CA LYS A 29 4.06 -8.43 -11.69
C LYS A 29 3.52 -7.53 -12.83
N LYS A 30 2.94 -8.13 -13.87
CA LYS A 30 2.40 -7.39 -15.02
C LYS A 30 0.97 -6.93 -14.83
N SER A 31 0.28 -7.40 -13.81
CA SER A 31 -1.11 -7.05 -13.55
C SER A 31 -1.20 -5.65 -12.94
N ASP A 32 -2.07 -4.82 -13.50
CA ASP A 32 -2.41 -3.53 -12.90
C ASP A 32 -3.62 -3.70 -11.99
N ILE A 33 -3.40 -3.72 -10.69
CA ILE A 33 -4.45 -3.92 -9.68
C ILE A 33 -5.62 -2.94 -9.86
N HIS A 34 -5.37 -1.70 -10.32
CA HIS A 34 -6.44 -0.73 -10.49
C HIS A 34 -7.31 -1.05 -11.71
N SER A 35 -6.73 -1.55 -12.79
CA SER A 35 -7.47 -2.03 -13.95
C SER A 35 -8.21 -3.34 -13.64
N GLU A 36 -7.59 -4.25 -12.91
CA GLU A 36 -8.24 -5.50 -12.47
C GLU A 36 -9.44 -5.22 -11.54
N THR A 37 -9.26 -4.28 -10.59
CA THR A 37 -10.37 -3.83 -9.74
C THR A 37 -11.46 -3.18 -10.58
N ALA A 38 -11.11 -2.30 -11.53
CA ALA A 38 -12.08 -1.64 -12.41
C ALA A 38 -12.89 -2.65 -13.22
N SER A 39 -12.23 -3.61 -13.86
CA SER A 39 -12.90 -4.70 -14.60
C SER A 39 -13.97 -5.39 -13.76
N ARG A 40 -13.67 -5.67 -12.50
CA ARG A 40 -14.56 -6.37 -11.57
C ARG A 40 -15.72 -5.50 -11.08
N ILE A 41 -15.42 -4.29 -10.58
CA ILE A 41 -16.47 -3.42 -10.00
C ILE A 41 -17.42 -2.83 -11.04
N PHE A 42 -16.96 -2.65 -12.29
CA PHE A 42 -17.79 -2.19 -13.40
C PHE A 42 -18.32 -3.34 -14.27
N ASN A 43 -17.92 -4.59 -13.97
CA ASN A 43 -18.32 -5.79 -14.70
C ASN A 43 -18.06 -5.68 -16.22
N VAL A 44 -16.84 -5.29 -16.57
CA VAL A 44 -16.36 -5.19 -17.96
C VAL A 44 -15.12 -6.04 -18.19
N ALA A 45 -14.83 -6.43 -19.42
CA ALA A 45 -13.57 -7.11 -19.72
C ALA A 45 -12.38 -6.18 -19.45
N ILE A 46 -11.23 -6.77 -19.07
CA ILE A 46 -10.02 -5.98 -18.73
C ILE A 46 -9.59 -5.06 -19.89
N GLY A 47 -9.78 -5.48 -21.14
CA GLY A 47 -9.47 -4.67 -22.33
C GLY A 47 -10.41 -3.49 -22.57
N ASP A 48 -11.60 -3.51 -21.95
CA ASP A 48 -12.63 -2.47 -22.07
C ASP A 48 -12.57 -1.46 -20.90
N VAL A 49 -11.63 -1.63 -19.99
CA VAL A 49 -11.44 -0.71 -18.86
C VAL A 49 -10.95 0.64 -19.37
N THR A 50 -11.77 1.66 -19.22
CA THR A 50 -11.40 3.03 -19.57
C THR A 50 -10.47 3.65 -18.53
N SER A 51 -9.78 4.74 -18.90
CA SER A 51 -8.94 5.51 -17.98
C SER A 51 -9.74 6.08 -16.79
N ASP A 52 -11.01 6.46 -16.99
CA ASP A 52 -11.87 6.95 -15.92
C ASP A 52 -12.28 5.81 -14.95
N MET A 53 -12.66 4.63 -15.47
CA MET A 53 -12.93 3.45 -14.64
C MET A 53 -11.72 3.08 -13.79
N ARG A 54 -10.52 3.07 -14.40
CA ARG A 54 -9.26 2.80 -13.69
C ARG A 54 -8.99 3.86 -12.61
N ARG A 55 -9.23 5.14 -12.90
CA ARG A 55 -9.10 6.24 -11.93
C ARG A 55 -10.06 6.06 -10.75
N LYS A 56 -11.35 5.78 -11.03
CA LYS A 56 -12.36 5.49 -9.99
C LYS A 56 -11.96 4.29 -9.14
N ALA A 57 -11.52 3.20 -9.76
CA ALA A 57 -11.06 2.01 -9.03
C ALA A 57 -9.82 2.27 -8.17
N LYS A 58 -8.89 3.13 -8.62
CA LYS A 58 -7.75 3.55 -7.81
C LYS A 58 -8.20 4.29 -6.55
N GLU A 59 -9.13 5.24 -6.67
CA GLU A 59 -9.69 5.97 -5.53
C GLU A 59 -10.43 5.02 -4.56
N VAL A 60 -11.18 4.04 -5.08
CA VAL A 60 -11.85 3.02 -4.27
C VAL A 60 -10.81 2.18 -3.52
N ASN A 61 -9.79 1.64 -4.22
CA ASN A 61 -8.75 0.82 -3.62
C ASN A 61 -8.07 1.53 -2.43
N PHE A 62 -7.65 2.77 -2.60
CA PHE A 62 -6.99 3.52 -1.54
C PHE A 62 -7.98 4.10 -0.53
N GLY A 63 -9.10 4.64 -0.99
CA GLY A 63 -10.10 5.24 -0.11
C GLY A 63 -10.63 4.28 0.95
N LEU A 64 -10.91 3.04 0.55
CA LEU A 64 -11.45 2.03 1.49
C LEU A 64 -10.39 1.56 2.50
N ILE A 65 -9.13 1.44 2.10
CA ILE A 65 -8.02 1.18 3.03
C ILE A 65 -7.95 2.28 4.10
N TYR A 66 -8.20 3.53 3.72
CA TYR A 66 -8.18 4.66 4.63
C TYR A 66 -9.50 4.91 5.37
N GLY A 67 -10.45 3.96 5.27
CA GLY A 67 -11.74 4.04 5.94
C GLY A 67 -12.64 5.14 5.38
N MET A 68 -12.50 5.45 4.08
CA MET A 68 -13.39 6.39 3.39
C MET A 68 -14.76 5.76 3.22
N GLU A 69 -15.77 6.52 3.60
CA GLU A 69 -17.18 6.15 3.41
C GLU A 69 -17.75 6.79 2.12
N ALA A 70 -18.98 6.42 1.74
CA ALA A 70 -19.60 6.86 0.50
C ALA A 70 -19.62 8.39 0.30
N PHE A 71 -19.81 9.17 1.36
CA PHE A 71 -19.75 10.63 1.28
C PHE A 71 -18.35 11.13 0.90
N GLY A 72 -17.30 10.59 1.50
CA GLY A 72 -15.91 10.94 1.17
C GLY A 72 -15.58 10.58 -0.28
N LEU A 73 -15.94 9.36 -0.69
CA LEU A 73 -15.69 8.86 -2.04
C LEU A 73 -16.44 9.66 -3.10
N SER A 74 -17.71 10.04 -2.85
CA SER A 74 -18.51 10.86 -3.75
C SER A 74 -17.86 12.23 -4.01
N LYS A 75 -17.28 12.84 -2.97
CA LYS A 75 -16.55 14.12 -3.09
C LYS A 75 -15.23 13.97 -3.83
N SER A 76 -14.47 12.90 -3.57
CA SER A 76 -13.20 12.63 -4.23
C SER A 76 -13.35 12.37 -5.73
N LEU A 77 -14.43 11.68 -6.11
CA LEU A 77 -14.69 11.29 -7.50
C LEU A 77 -15.58 12.26 -8.26
N ASP A 78 -16.18 13.24 -7.58
CA ASP A 78 -17.21 14.16 -8.13
C ASP A 78 -18.40 13.40 -8.74
N ILE A 79 -18.96 12.46 -7.95
CA ILE A 79 -20.12 11.62 -8.31
C ILE A 79 -21.21 11.71 -7.24
N GLU A 80 -22.39 11.22 -7.55
CA GLU A 80 -23.46 11.11 -6.55
C GLU A 80 -23.12 10.12 -5.44
N GLN A 81 -23.58 10.41 -4.21
CA GLN A 81 -23.33 9.54 -3.05
C GLN A 81 -23.92 8.13 -3.25
N LYS A 82 -25.01 8.01 -4.00
CA LYS A 82 -25.60 6.71 -4.36
C LYS A 82 -24.67 5.89 -5.23
N GLU A 83 -24.05 6.52 -6.24
CA GLU A 83 -23.06 5.86 -7.10
C GLU A 83 -21.83 5.44 -6.29
N ALA A 84 -21.33 6.30 -5.41
CA ALA A 84 -20.23 5.97 -4.51
C ALA A 84 -20.55 4.76 -3.60
N SER A 85 -21.77 4.69 -3.05
CA SER A 85 -22.22 3.53 -2.26
C SER A 85 -22.21 2.24 -3.09
N GLN A 86 -22.72 2.29 -4.32
CA GLN A 86 -22.73 1.15 -5.23
C GLN A 86 -21.31 0.66 -5.58
N LEU A 87 -20.36 1.58 -5.79
CA LEU A 87 -18.97 1.24 -6.03
C LEU A 87 -18.33 0.53 -4.83
N ILE A 88 -18.62 1.00 -3.60
CA ILE A 88 -18.15 0.38 -2.36
C ILE A 88 -18.74 -1.03 -2.18
N GLU A 89 -20.05 -1.18 -2.41
CA GLU A 89 -20.73 -2.48 -2.33
C GLU A 89 -20.17 -3.46 -3.37
N SER A 90 -19.99 -3.02 -4.62
CA SER A 90 -19.39 -3.80 -5.68
C SER A 90 -17.96 -4.23 -5.31
N TYR A 91 -17.15 -3.31 -4.75
CA TYR A 91 -15.81 -3.64 -4.31
C TYR A 91 -15.80 -4.76 -3.25
N PHE A 92 -16.57 -4.62 -2.18
CA PHE A 92 -16.60 -5.63 -1.13
C PHE A 92 -17.27 -6.95 -1.55
N SER A 93 -18.10 -6.95 -2.60
CA SER A 93 -18.60 -8.19 -3.18
C SER A 93 -17.52 -8.96 -3.93
N GLN A 94 -16.55 -8.25 -4.51
CA GLN A 94 -15.41 -8.86 -5.23
C GLN A 94 -14.25 -9.21 -4.30
N PHE A 95 -14.12 -8.54 -3.14
CA PHE A 95 -13.07 -8.73 -2.15
C PHE A 95 -13.67 -8.89 -0.73
N PRO A 96 -14.42 -9.98 -0.48
CA PRO A 96 -15.21 -10.13 0.75
C PRO A 96 -14.34 -10.25 2.02
N GLU A 97 -13.16 -10.86 1.93
CA GLU A 97 -12.27 -11.04 3.07
C GLU A 97 -11.69 -9.72 3.55
N ILE A 98 -11.54 -8.73 2.65
CA ILE A 98 -11.08 -7.37 3.02
C ILE A 98 -12.09 -6.71 3.95
N LYS A 99 -13.39 -6.81 3.64
CA LYS A 99 -14.43 -6.24 4.50
C LYS A 99 -14.39 -6.85 5.89
N GLY A 100 -14.37 -8.17 5.96
CA GLY A 100 -14.28 -8.91 7.22
C GLY A 100 -13.05 -8.55 8.03
N PHE A 101 -11.89 -8.40 7.37
CA PHE A 101 -10.64 -7.98 8.00
C PHE A 101 -10.75 -6.58 8.60
N LEU A 102 -11.25 -5.59 7.86
CA LEU A 102 -11.40 -4.21 8.33
C LEU A 102 -12.38 -4.11 9.50
N ASP A 103 -13.52 -4.80 9.43
CA ASP A 103 -14.52 -4.84 10.51
C ASP A 103 -13.92 -5.47 11.77
N ASN A 104 -13.19 -6.59 11.66
CA ASN A 104 -12.54 -7.28 12.77
C ASN A 104 -11.44 -6.44 13.44
N ILE A 105 -10.65 -5.69 12.65
CA ILE A 105 -9.65 -4.76 13.23
C ILE A 105 -10.32 -3.73 14.12
N VAL A 106 -11.41 -3.11 13.66
CA VAL A 106 -12.14 -2.09 14.44
C VAL A 106 -12.71 -2.70 15.71
N LEU A 107 -13.29 -3.90 15.65
CA LEU A 107 -13.82 -4.61 16.81
C LEU A 107 -12.71 -4.92 17.84
N LYS A 108 -11.58 -5.49 17.38
CA LYS A 108 -10.43 -5.78 18.22
C LYS A 108 -9.84 -4.51 18.83
N ALA A 109 -9.64 -3.47 18.04
CA ALA A 109 -9.09 -2.19 18.50
C ALA A 109 -10.01 -1.49 19.51
N THR A 110 -11.33 -1.62 19.37
CA THR A 110 -12.29 -1.07 20.35
C THR A 110 -12.17 -1.79 21.70
N LYS A 111 -11.93 -3.10 21.69
CA LYS A 111 -11.73 -3.89 22.91
C LYS A 111 -10.38 -3.64 23.56
N ASP A 112 -9.31 -3.68 22.77
CA ASP A 112 -7.93 -3.70 23.25
C ASP A 112 -7.31 -2.31 23.37
N SER A 113 -7.98 -1.26 22.81
CA SER A 113 -7.53 0.13 22.75
C SER A 113 -6.26 0.36 21.90
N PHE A 114 -5.85 -0.62 21.10
CA PHE A 114 -4.75 -0.51 20.16
C PHE A 114 -4.93 -1.43 18.95
N THR A 115 -4.15 -1.14 17.91
CA THR A 115 -3.87 -2.07 16.80
C THR A 115 -2.37 -2.35 16.74
N GLU A 116 -1.99 -3.37 15.97
CA GLU A 116 -0.57 -3.74 15.82
C GLU A 116 -0.22 -4.06 14.38
N THR A 117 1.04 -3.84 14.02
CA THR A 117 1.61 -4.24 12.73
C THR A 117 1.89 -5.74 12.71
N LEU A 118 2.23 -6.28 11.53
CA LEU A 118 2.57 -7.70 11.36
C LEU A 118 3.71 -8.16 12.29
N ILE A 119 4.63 -7.24 12.67
CA ILE A 119 5.73 -7.54 13.59
C ILE A 119 5.43 -7.13 15.05
N GLY A 120 4.17 -6.81 15.37
CA GLY A 120 3.74 -6.56 16.74
C GLY A 120 3.98 -5.14 17.27
N ARG A 121 4.30 -4.16 16.40
CA ARG A 121 4.42 -2.77 16.82
C ARG A 121 3.03 -2.18 17.05
N LYS A 122 2.76 -1.75 18.29
CA LYS A 122 1.44 -1.29 18.74
C LYS A 122 1.21 0.19 18.45
N ARG A 123 -0.03 0.51 18.05
CA ARG A 123 -0.57 1.87 18.01
C ARG A 123 -1.80 1.96 18.89
N TYR A 124 -1.70 2.71 19.98
CA TYR A 124 -2.84 3.00 20.87
C TYR A 124 -3.78 4.01 20.23
N ILE A 125 -5.11 3.78 20.36
CA ILE A 125 -6.16 4.58 19.72
C ILE A 125 -7.18 4.96 20.78
N ARG A 126 -6.92 6.07 21.47
CA ARG A 126 -7.78 6.59 22.55
C ARG A 126 -9.12 7.10 22.01
N GLU A 127 -9.15 7.53 20.76
CA GLU A 127 -10.30 8.08 20.04
C GLU A 127 -11.49 7.10 19.98
N LEU A 128 -11.23 5.80 19.97
CA LEU A 128 -12.28 4.76 19.92
C LEU A 128 -13.19 4.77 21.15
N ASN A 129 -12.69 5.25 22.28
CA ASN A 129 -13.43 5.33 23.54
C ASN A 129 -14.12 6.69 23.75
N SER A 130 -14.06 7.61 22.76
CA SER A 130 -14.68 8.92 22.84
C SER A 130 -16.21 8.82 22.75
N SER A 131 -16.89 9.64 23.54
CA SER A 131 -18.35 9.86 23.41
C SER A 131 -18.69 10.75 22.20
N ASN A 132 -17.73 11.51 21.67
CA ASN A 132 -17.93 12.31 20.47
C ASN A 132 -17.90 11.43 19.22
N PHE A 133 -18.99 11.43 18.45
CA PHE A 133 -19.14 10.62 17.27
C PHE A 133 -18.03 10.85 16.21
N GLN A 134 -17.67 12.12 15.96
CA GLN A 134 -16.65 12.46 14.96
C GLN A 134 -15.25 11.96 15.38
N VAL A 135 -14.92 12.11 16.67
CA VAL A 135 -13.65 11.61 17.23
C VAL A 135 -13.61 10.07 17.15
N LYS A 136 -14.71 9.41 17.50
CA LYS A 136 -14.82 7.96 17.42
C LYS A 136 -14.72 7.46 15.97
N ALA A 137 -15.34 8.15 15.01
CA ALA A 137 -15.21 7.84 13.58
C ALA A 137 -13.79 7.99 13.08
N ALA A 138 -13.05 9.04 13.53
CA ALA A 138 -11.63 9.19 13.26
C ALA A 138 -10.81 8.03 13.86
N GLY A 139 -11.12 7.61 15.08
CA GLY A 139 -10.52 6.45 15.73
C GLY A 139 -10.68 5.15 14.94
N LYS A 140 -11.86 4.91 14.36
CA LYS A 140 -12.09 3.76 13.49
C LYS A 140 -11.19 3.78 12.24
N ARG A 141 -11.06 4.94 11.58
CA ARG A 141 -10.17 5.09 10.43
C ARG A 141 -8.71 4.84 10.81
N ILE A 142 -8.26 5.37 11.95
CA ILE A 142 -6.91 5.09 12.47
C ILE A 142 -6.72 3.59 12.71
N ALA A 143 -7.72 2.90 13.26
CA ALA A 143 -7.66 1.46 13.52
C ALA A 143 -7.49 0.64 12.25
N MET A 144 -8.21 0.97 11.17
CA MET A 144 -8.11 0.29 9.88
C MET A 144 -6.74 0.52 9.22
N ASN A 145 -6.25 1.77 9.24
CA ASN A 145 -5.03 2.16 8.53
C ASN A 145 -3.75 1.71 9.22
N ALA A 146 -3.69 1.81 10.54
CA ALA A 146 -2.44 1.66 11.28
C ALA A 146 -1.75 0.29 11.08
N PRO A 147 -2.44 -0.86 11.02
CA PRO A 147 -1.81 -2.14 10.72
C PRO A 147 -1.18 -2.17 9.33
N ILE A 148 -1.85 -1.60 8.33
CA ILE A 148 -1.44 -1.64 6.93
C ILE A 148 -0.26 -0.69 6.71
N GLN A 149 -0.45 0.60 6.98
CA GLN A 149 0.60 1.61 6.84
C GLN A 149 1.80 1.33 7.77
N GLY A 150 1.50 0.88 9.00
CA GLY A 150 2.54 0.54 9.95
C GLY A 150 3.39 -0.63 9.48
N THR A 151 2.78 -1.69 8.93
CA THR A 151 3.52 -2.83 8.37
C THR A 151 4.32 -2.41 7.13
N ALA A 152 3.78 -1.58 6.25
CA ALA A 152 4.51 -1.03 5.11
C ALA A 152 5.76 -0.23 5.57
N ALA A 153 5.61 0.60 6.60
CA ALA A 153 6.73 1.34 7.19
C ALA A 153 7.77 0.41 7.87
N ASP A 154 7.33 -0.69 8.48
CA ASP A 154 8.23 -1.68 9.05
C ASP A 154 9.02 -2.42 7.96
N ILE A 155 8.36 -2.80 6.85
CA ILE A 155 9.02 -3.39 5.67
C ILE A 155 10.08 -2.44 5.13
N MET A 156 9.76 -1.15 4.97
CA MET A 156 10.71 -0.16 4.47
C MET A 156 11.94 -0.04 5.39
N LYS A 157 11.76 0.02 6.71
CA LYS A 157 12.87 0.09 7.67
C LYS A 157 13.76 -1.15 7.61
N ILE A 158 13.16 -2.34 7.53
CA ILE A 158 13.89 -3.60 7.39
C ILE A 158 14.67 -3.61 6.08
N ALA A 159 14.04 -3.16 4.98
CA ALA A 159 14.67 -3.05 3.68
C ALA A 159 15.90 -2.12 3.72
N MET A 160 15.74 -0.91 4.29
CA MET A 160 16.83 0.06 4.45
C MET A 160 18.03 -0.54 5.20
N ILE A 161 17.78 -1.24 6.31
CA ILE A 161 18.83 -1.90 7.09
C ILE A 161 19.54 -2.97 6.25
N LYS A 162 18.78 -3.82 5.55
CA LYS A 162 19.35 -4.87 4.69
C LYS A 162 20.16 -4.30 3.54
N VAL A 163 19.65 -3.29 2.85
CA VAL A 163 20.34 -2.59 1.76
C VAL A 163 21.62 -1.95 2.30
N LEU A 164 21.55 -1.20 3.41
CA LEU A 164 22.70 -0.55 4.01
C LEU A 164 23.81 -1.53 4.37
N HIS A 165 23.46 -2.69 4.95
CA HIS A 165 24.44 -3.75 5.24
C HIS A 165 25.16 -4.29 4.00
N LYS A 166 24.51 -4.27 2.83
CA LYS A 166 25.08 -4.76 1.56
C LYS A 166 25.94 -3.72 0.84
N ILE A 167 25.58 -2.44 0.97
CA ILE A 167 26.27 -1.37 0.23
C ILE A 167 27.36 -0.65 1.01
N LYS A 168 27.39 -0.77 2.36
CA LYS A 168 28.30 -0.01 3.24
C LYS A 168 29.79 -0.16 2.93
N GLU A 169 30.20 -1.26 2.31
CA GLU A 169 31.59 -1.55 1.94
C GLU A 169 31.91 -1.20 0.46
N LEU A 170 30.90 -0.74 -0.28
CA LEU A 170 31.08 -0.32 -1.66
C LEU A 170 31.57 1.12 -1.71
N ASP A 171 32.72 1.32 -2.36
CA ASP A 171 33.34 2.64 -2.48
C ASP A 171 32.37 3.64 -3.14
N GLN A 172 32.29 4.86 -2.56
CA GLN A 172 31.41 5.92 -3.01
C GLN A 172 29.95 5.47 -3.25
N THR A 173 29.42 4.65 -2.34
CA THR A 173 28.03 4.20 -2.38
C THR A 173 27.38 4.49 -1.05
N GLN A 174 26.30 5.26 -1.04
CA GLN A 174 25.59 5.64 0.17
C GLN A 174 24.10 5.80 -0.02
N LEU A 175 23.31 5.45 1.01
CA LEU A 175 21.89 5.74 1.08
C LEU A 175 21.75 7.21 1.48
N LEU A 176 21.12 8.01 0.61
CA LEU A 176 20.97 9.45 0.81
C LEU A 176 19.68 9.79 1.55
N LEU A 177 18.56 9.28 1.06
CA LEU A 177 17.23 9.67 1.51
C LEU A 177 16.27 8.47 1.50
N GLN A 178 15.25 8.57 2.33
CA GLN A 178 14.03 7.77 2.25
C GLN A 178 12.83 8.75 2.19
N ILE A 179 11.98 8.58 1.17
CA ILE A 179 10.78 9.41 0.94
C ILE A 179 9.62 8.46 0.73
N HIS A 180 8.64 8.45 1.65
CA HIS A 180 7.50 7.52 1.63
C HIS A 180 7.94 6.04 1.51
N ASP A 181 7.68 5.41 0.38
CA ASP A 181 7.95 4.02 0.02
C ASP A 181 9.15 3.85 -0.94
N GLU A 182 9.94 4.92 -1.12
CA GLU A 182 11.15 4.91 -1.94
C GLU A 182 12.42 5.20 -1.13
N ILE A 183 13.55 4.68 -1.62
CA ILE A 183 14.89 5.02 -1.15
C ILE A 183 15.74 5.56 -2.30
N ILE A 184 16.62 6.50 -1.96
CA ILE A 184 17.54 7.12 -2.91
C ILE A 184 18.96 6.78 -2.52
N ILE A 185 19.70 6.22 -3.47
CA ILE A 185 21.09 5.79 -3.29
C ILE A 185 21.96 6.45 -4.33
N GLU A 186 23.06 7.03 -3.87
CA GLU A 186 24.15 7.52 -4.71
C GLU A 186 25.23 6.44 -4.83
N THR A 187 25.77 6.25 -6.03
CA THR A 187 26.84 5.30 -6.30
C THR A 187 27.64 5.72 -7.54
N LYS A 188 28.89 5.23 -7.66
CA LYS A 188 29.67 5.35 -8.90
C LYS A 188 28.93 4.74 -10.09
N ASN A 189 29.02 5.37 -11.25
CA ASN A 189 28.43 4.85 -12.49
C ASN A 189 28.86 3.41 -12.79
N SER A 190 30.13 3.07 -12.52
CA SER A 190 30.67 1.72 -12.72
C SER A 190 30.04 0.65 -11.81
N LEU A 191 29.46 1.04 -10.68
CA LEU A 191 28.81 0.13 -9.73
C LEU A 191 27.28 0.15 -9.85
N SER A 192 26.71 1.08 -10.62
CA SER A 192 25.26 1.34 -10.71
C SER A 192 24.43 0.06 -10.92
N SER A 193 24.75 -0.74 -11.92
CA SER A 193 23.99 -1.98 -12.21
C SER A 193 24.13 -3.04 -11.10
N LYS A 194 25.29 -3.13 -10.43
CA LYS A 194 25.46 -4.05 -9.30
C LYS A 194 24.65 -3.59 -8.10
N VAL A 195 24.72 -2.30 -7.78
CA VAL A 195 23.99 -1.69 -6.65
C VAL A 195 22.50 -1.78 -6.88
N GLU A 196 22.00 -1.46 -8.07
CA GLU A 196 20.58 -1.57 -8.44
C GLU A 196 20.03 -2.99 -8.20
N LYS A 197 20.71 -4.02 -8.71
CA LYS A 197 20.31 -5.42 -8.48
C LYS A 197 20.32 -5.81 -7.01
N THR A 198 21.29 -5.31 -6.25
CA THR A 198 21.38 -5.54 -4.81
C THR A 198 20.19 -4.91 -4.09
N ILE A 199 19.87 -3.66 -4.40
CA ILE A 199 18.74 -2.93 -3.80
C ILE A 199 17.43 -3.68 -4.06
N ILE A 200 17.13 -4.02 -5.32
CA ILE A 200 15.93 -4.77 -5.70
C ILE A 200 15.85 -6.06 -4.88
N SER A 201 16.92 -6.85 -4.86
CA SER A 201 16.93 -8.13 -4.15
C SER A 201 16.70 -7.99 -2.64
N GLU A 202 17.31 -7.00 -1.98
CA GLU A 202 17.18 -6.83 -0.53
C GLU A 202 15.82 -6.22 -0.15
N MET A 203 15.29 -5.31 -0.97
CA MET A 203 13.96 -4.75 -0.76
C MET A 203 12.86 -5.82 -0.98
N GLU A 204 12.89 -6.55 -2.09
CA GLU A 204 11.89 -7.58 -2.38
C GLU A 204 11.90 -8.73 -1.34
N LYS A 205 13.04 -8.97 -0.69
CA LYS A 205 13.20 -9.96 0.39
C LYS A 205 13.12 -9.37 1.80
N ALA A 206 12.69 -8.11 1.94
CA ALA A 206 12.66 -7.46 3.23
C ALA A 206 11.77 -8.20 4.23
N MET A 207 10.59 -8.63 3.79
CA MET A 207 9.64 -9.41 4.58
C MET A 207 8.94 -10.45 3.70
N LYS A 208 8.65 -11.63 4.28
CA LYS A 208 7.89 -12.67 3.59
C LYS A 208 6.40 -12.40 3.75
N LEU A 209 5.71 -12.15 2.65
CA LEU A 209 4.26 -12.06 2.56
C LEU A 209 3.71 -13.16 1.65
N ASP A 210 2.39 -13.37 1.63
CA ASP A 210 1.73 -14.30 0.70
C ASP A 210 1.64 -13.75 -0.73
N VAL A 211 1.97 -12.46 -0.89
CA VAL A 211 2.17 -11.78 -2.17
C VAL A 211 3.63 -11.32 -2.26
N PRO A 212 4.27 -11.39 -3.44
CA PRO A 212 5.62 -10.89 -3.60
C PRO A 212 5.67 -9.38 -3.42
N LEU A 213 6.75 -8.87 -2.84
CA LEU A 213 7.08 -7.45 -2.90
C LEU A 213 7.78 -7.18 -4.23
N PHE A 214 7.34 -6.16 -4.97
CA PHE A 214 8.00 -5.74 -6.20
C PHE A 214 8.57 -4.34 -6.06
N VAL A 215 9.76 -4.15 -6.62
CA VAL A 215 10.49 -2.88 -6.58
C VAL A 215 10.70 -2.39 -8.01
N ASN A 216 10.38 -1.13 -8.25
CA ASN A 216 10.71 -0.40 -9.45
C ASN A 216 11.93 0.47 -9.20
N THR A 217 12.81 0.59 -10.19
CA THR A 217 14.00 1.42 -10.08
C THR A 217 14.09 2.41 -11.22
N LYS A 218 14.68 3.57 -10.92
CA LYS A 218 15.10 4.56 -11.91
C LYS A 218 16.55 4.91 -11.64
N VAL A 219 17.36 5.01 -12.68
CA VAL A 219 18.78 5.39 -12.60
C VAL A 219 18.99 6.66 -13.39
N SER A 220 19.68 7.63 -12.80
CA SER A 220 20.03 8.89 -13.47
C SER A 220 21.37 9.41 -12.95
N GLY A 221 22.04 10.25 -13.71
CA GLY A 221 23.27 10.94 -13.30
C GLY A 221 23.03 12.12 -12.34
N SER A 222 21.77 12.51 -12.11
CA SER A 222 21.43 13.62 -11.20
C SER A 222 20.01 13.44 -10.66
N LEU A 223 19.79 13.83 -9.40
CA LEU A 223 18.44 13.88 -8.80
C LEU A 223 17.48 14.81 -9.56
N ALA A 224 17.98 15.89 -10.14
CA ALA A 224 17.18 16.82 -10.91
C ALA A 224 16.49 16.19 -12.14
N ASN A 225 17.02 15.08 -12.66
CA ASN A 225 16.49 14.42 -13.85
C ASN A 225 15.35 13.42 -13.56
N PHE A 226 14.97 13.23 -12.28
CA PHE A 226 13.88 12.34 -11.93
C PHE A 226 12.49 13.00 -11.95
N ASN A 227 12.43 14.33 -12.07
CA ASN A 227 11.18 15.12 -12.07
C ASN A 227 10.60 15.35 -13.46
N ASN A 228 11.08 14.65 -14.50
CA ASN A 228 10.58 14.72 -15.87
C ASN A 228 9.88 13.43 -16.31
#